data_b76c1b5fc131558e9c912bc7245d3835
#
_entry.id   b76c1b5fc131558e9c912bc7245d3835
#
_cell.length_a   1.000
_cell.length_b   1.000
_cell.length_c   1.000
_cell.angle_alpha   90.00
_cell.angle_beta   90.00
_cell.angle_gamma   90.00
#
_symmetry.space_group_name_H-M   'P 1'
#
loop_
_entity.id
_entity.type
_entity.pdbx_description
1 polymer ?
#
loop_
_entity_poly.entity_id
_entity_poly.type
_entity_poly.pdbx_seq_one_letter_code
_entity_poly.pdbx_strand_id
1 'polypeptide(L)'
;MQQDAQREKIWFDSGGTQCAAWHYPGTNGACVIMAGGFAVTKEPGTDLFAKRFCDSGFSVLAFDYRHLGESGGQPRQVVRVREQLADWSAAMRSAAGLPGVDPARLAIWAFSASGGYVFDLAARDPRLAAAIAQTPNADNLAASRNAARYQKPAALLRFTARGLLDAVGSLAGRAPRLVPLTGEPGTVALLTTPDSRDSGAALNPGGRYPEWQQAVAARSALRLALWRPGRTASRVRCPLLVLVCDQDQSALAGPAVRAARRAPRAELVRLSGGHYAPFLEGHEQAVAAELSFLRWHLLDADDPAAAADSASVRAGRRA
;
A
#
# COMPACT_ATOMS: atom_id res chain seq x y z
N MET A 1 19.18 6.10 -22.68
CA MET A 1 17.83 5.52 -22.92
C MET A 1 17.67 4.38 -21.91
N GLN A 2 16.97 4.60 -20.81
CA GLN A 2 16.55 3.51 -19.92
C GLN A 2 15.49 2.71 -20.71
N GLN A 3 15.77 1.44 -21.00
CA GLN A 3 14.73 0.53 -21.48
C GLN A 3 13.62 0.51 -20.40
N ASP A 4 12.41 0.91 -20.77
CA ASP A 4 11.26 0.70 -19.91
C ASP A 4 11.17 -0.80 -19.63
N ALA A 5 11.14 -1.17 -18.35
CA ALA A 5 10.97 -2.56 -17.96
C ALA A 5 9.74 -3.10 -18.68
N GLN A 6 9.91 -4.15 -19.47
CA GLN A 6 8.85 -4.74 -20.27
C GLN A 6 7.78 -5.24 -19.32
N ARG A 7 6.61 -4.62 -19.33
CA ARG A 7 5.46 -5.01 -18.50
C ARG A 7 4.30 -5.43 -19.38
N GLU A 8 3.52 -6.38 -18.91
CA GLU A 8 2.37 -6.92 -19.59
C GLU A 8 1.10 -6.57 -18.83
N LYS A 9 0.05 -6.13 -19.54
CA LYS A 9 -1.24 -5.95 -18.93
C LYS A 9 -1.95 -7.29 -18.82
N ILE A 10 -2.30 -7.67 -17.61
CA ILE A 10 -3.08 -8.88 -17.34
C ILE A 10 -4.35 -8.55 -16.55
N TRP A 11 -5.26 -9.50 -16.53
CA TRP A 11 -6.52 -9.41 -15.81
C TRP A 11 -6.71 -10.66 -14.97
N PHE A 12 -7.29 -10.50 -13.79
CA PHE A 12 -7.68 -11.63 -12.95
C PHE A 12 -9.08 -11.44 -12.36
N ASP A 13 -9.77 -12.55 -12.14
CA ASP A 13 -11.11 -12.51 -11.52
C ASP A 13 -11.02 -12.37 -10.01
N SER A 14 -11.77 -11.46 -9.45
CA SER A 14 -11.99 -11.30 -8.02
C SER A 14 -13.47 -11.30 -7.70
N GLY A 15 -14.04 -12.51 -7.55
CA GLY A 15 -15.45 -12.69 -7.21
C GLY A 15 -16.42 -12.13 -8.25
N GLY A 16 -16.16 -12.42 -9.53
CA GLY A 16 -16.94 -11.95 -10.68
C GLY A 16 -16.59 -10.55 -11.16
N THR A 17 -15.57 -9.92 -10.59
CA THR A 17 -15.06 -8.60 -11.04
C THR A 17 -13.68 -8.78 -11.64
N GLN A 18 -13.47 -8.33 -12.88
CA GLN A 18 -12.17 -8.32 -13.52
C GLN A 18 -11.31 -7.20 -12.92
N CYS A 19 -10.16 -7.55 -12.35
CA CYS A 19 -9.17 -6.63 -11.84
C CYS A 19 -8.00 -6.52 -12.82
N ALA A 20 -7.59 -5.30 -13.15
CA ALA A 20 -6.48 -5.00 -14.03
C ALA A 20 -5.17 -5.00 -13.26
N ALA A 21 -4.12 -5.55 -13.85
CA ALA A 21 -2.78 -5.54 -13.28
C ALA A 21 -1.71 -5.34 -14.35
N TRP A 22 -0.56 -4.80 -13.91
CA TRP A 22 0.69 -4.87 -14.63
C TRP A 22 1.51 -6.04 -14.07
N HIS A 23 1.90 -6.96 -14.94
CA HIS A 23 2.91 -7.97 -14.67
C HIS A 23 4.25 -7.51 -15.22
N TYR A 24 5.26 -7.48 -14.38
CA TYR A 24 6.66 -7.27 -14.71
C TYR A 24 7.35 -8.64 -14.57
N PRO A 25 7.74 -9.31 -15.69
CA PRO A 25 8.37 -10.61 -15.62
C PRO A 25 9.74 -10.52 -14.95
N GLY A 26 9.99 -11.37 -13.96
CA GLY A 26 11.28 -11.50 -13.27
C GLY A 26 12.02 -12.78 -13.68
N THR A 27 13.20 -12.99 -13.11
CA THR A 27 14.10 -14.10 -13.46
C THR A 27 14.49 -15.00 -12.29
N ASN A 28 14.18 -14.60 -11.04
CA ASN A 28 14.63 -15.31 -9.82
C ASN A 28 13.56 -16.22 -9.19
N GLY A 29 12.39 -16.34 -9.81
CA GLY A 29 11.29 -17.18 -9.33
C GLY A 29 10.41 -16.54 -8.24
N ALA A 30 10.85 -15.51 -7.54
CA ALA A 30 10.06 -14.83 -6.52
C ALA A 30 9.14 -13.75 -7.13
N CYS A 31 7.95 -13.54 -6.53
CA CYS A 31 7.00 -12.54 -6.99
C CYS A 31 6.55 -11.61 -5.86
N VAL A 32 6.57 -10.30 -6.13
CA VAL A 32 6.05 -9.26 -5.24
C VAL A 32 4.71 -8.76 -5.77
N ILE A 33 3.65 -9.02 -5.04
CA ILE A 33 2.30 -8.51 -5.35
C ILE A 33 2.16 -7.13 -4.72
N MET A 34 1.74 -6.12 -5.49
CA MET A 34 1.73 -4.73 -5.08
C MET A 34 0.38 -4.06 -5.29
N ALA A 35 -0.01 -3.19 -4.36
CA ALA A 35 -1.16 -2.30 -4.55
C ALA A 35 -0.91 -0.93 -3.94
N GLY A 36 -1.50 0.10 -4.57
CA GLY A 36 -1.42 1.48 -4.13
C GLY A 36 -2.15 1.75 -2.80
N GLY A 37 -2.00 2.96 -2.29
CA GLY A 37 -2.67 3.44 -1.07
C GLY A 37 -4.18 3.60 -1.23
N PHE A 38 -4.79 4.42 -0.36
CA PHE A 38 -6.24 4.63 -0.40
C PHE A 38 -6.69 5.30 -1.70
N ALA A 39 -7.47 4.58 -2.51
CA ALA A 39 -7.94 5.01 -3.84
C ALA A 39 -6.80 5.40 -4.80
N VAL A 40 -5.61 4.84 -4.61
CA VAL A 40 -4.47 4.96 -5.52
C VAL A 40 -4.49 3.74 -6.45
N THR A 41 -4.30 3.97 -7.75
CA THR A 41 -4.25 2.93 -8.78
C THR A 41 -2.87 2.26 -8.85
N LYS A 42 -2.71 1.30 -9.77
CA LYS A 42 -1.53 0.42 -9.85
C LYS A 42 -0.22 1.09 -10.30
N GLU A 43 -0.28 2.33 -10.84
CA GLU A 43 0.94 3.04 -11.26
C GLU A 43 1.43 4.09 -10.25
N PRO A 44 0.57 5.01 -9.73
CA PRO A 44 1.04 6.09 -8.87
C PRO A 44 1.79 5.58 -7.64
N GLY A 45 3.06 5.92 -7.55
CA GLY A 45 3.95 5.48 -6.49
C GLY A 45 4.44 4.02 -6.61
N THR A 46 3.58 3.06 -6.96
CA THR A 46 3.96 1.64 -7.12
C THR A 46 4.96 1.42 -8.25
N ASP A 47 4.83 2.12 -9.38
CA ASP A 47 5.73 1.98 -10.55
C ASP A 47 7.21 2.19 -10.18
N LEU A 48 7.50 3.14 -9.29
CA LEU A 48 8.86 3.44 -8.84
C LEU A 48 9.53 2.23 -8.17
N PHE A 49 8.78 1.53 -7.33
CA PHE A 49 9.25 0.34 -6.63
C PHE A 49 9.20 -0.90 -7.51
N ALA A 50 8.12 -1.09 -8.29
CA ALA A 50 7.93 -2.22 -9.18
C ALA A 50 9.08 -2.38 -10.18
N LYS A 51 9.53 -1.27 -10.79
CA LYS A 51 10.69 -1.27 -11.68
C LYS A 51 11.96 -1.72 -10.96
N ARG A 52 12.25 -1.19 -9.78
CA ARG A 52 13.45 -1.53 -9.00
C ARG A 52 13.45 -3.00 -8.55
N PHE A 53 12.29 -3.54 -8.21
CA PHE A 53 12.15 -4.96 -7.87
C PHE A 53 12.34 -5.82 -9.11
N CYS A 54 11.74 -5.46 -10.24
CA CYS A 54 11.92 -6.17 -11.52
C CYS A 54 13.38 -6.13 -11.99
N ASP A 55 14.04 -4.97 -11.96
CA ASP A 55 15.46 -4.82 -12.29
C ASP A 55 16.37 -5.66 -11.38
N SER A 56 15.89 -6.04 -10.21
CA SER A 56 16.56 -6.94 -9.26
C SER A 56 16.16 -8.42 -9.42
N GLY A 57 15.45 -8.76 -10.50
CA GLY A 57 15.07 -10.12 -10.88
C GLY A 57 13.75 -10.61 -10.31
N PHE A 58 13.05 -9.85 -9.47
CA PHE A 58 11.74 -10.24 -8.96
C PHE A 58 10.64 -10.07 -10.01
N SER A 59 9.74 -11.04 -10.14
CA SER A 59 8.47 -10.78 -10.80
C SER A 59 7.64 -9.82 -9.95
N VAL A 60 6.88 -8.93 -10.59
CA VAL A 60 5.99 -8.01 -9.88
C VAL A 60 4.59 -8.08 -10.48
N LEU A 61 3.57 -8.13 -9.63
CA LEU A 61 2.16 -7.99 -9.99
C LEU A 61 1.57 -6.77 -9.29
N ALA A 62 1.51 -5.62 -9.99
CA ALA A 62 0.89 -4.39 -9.48
C ALA A 62 -0.56 -4.28 -9.99
N PHE A 63 -1.57 -4.20 -9.09
CA PHE A 63 -2.96 -4.29 -9.49
C PHE A 63 -3.83 -3.11 -9.02
N ASP A 64 -4.90 -2.85 -9.78
CA ASP A 64 -6.00 -1.98 -9.38
C ASP A 64 -7.03 -2.76 -8.57
N TYR A 65 -7.42 -2.22 -7.42
CA TYR A 65 -8.60 -2.74 -6.73
C TYR A 65 -9.86 -2.58 -7.56
N ARG A 66 -10.85 -3.48 -7.37
CA ARG A 66 -12.20 -3.25 -7.95
C ARG A 66 -12.71 -1.85 -7.64
N HIS A 67 -13.50 -1.30 -8.52
CA HIS A 67 -14.06 0.07 -8.50
C HIS A 67 -13.04 1.19 -8.76
N LEU A 68 -11.75 0.90 -8.92
CA LEU A 68 -10.68 1.87 -9.16
C LEU A 68 -9.98 1.61 -10.49
N GLY A 69 -9.32 2.63 -11.02
CA GLY A 69 -8.49 2.54 -12.21
C GLY A 69 -9.17 1.83 -13.38
N GLU A 70 -8.47 0.87 -13.97
CA GLU A 70 -8.99 0.07 -15.09
C GLU A 70 -9.80 -1.15 -14.61
N SER A 71 -9.73 -1.52 -13.32
CA SER A 71 -10.53 -2.64 -12.78
C SER A 71 -12.00 -2.38 -12.87
N GLY A 72 -12.78 -3.44 -13.06
CA GLY A 72 -14.24 -3.40 -13.11
C GLY A 72 -14.88 -3.02 -11.77
N GLY A 73 -16.21 -3.15 -11.73
CA GLY A 73 -17.02 -2.92 -10.54
C GLY A 73 -17.72 -1.56 -10.53
N GLN A 74 -18.97 -1.59 -10.07
CA GLN A 74 -19.83 -0.42 -9.90
C GLN A 74 -20.38 -0.38 -8.47
N PRO A 75 -20.62 0.82 -7.94
CA PRO A 75 -20.27 2.14 -8.48
C PRO A 75 -18.75 2.40 -8.39
N ARG A 76 -18.23 3.28 -9.28
CA ARG A 76 -16.81 3.65 -9.31
C ARG A 76 -16.40 4.46 -8.08
N GLN A 77 -15.08 4.47 -7.79
CA GLN A 77 -14.43 5.24 -6.71
C GLN A 77 -14.95 4.91 -5.30
N VAL A 78 -15.40 3.70 -5.09
CA VAL A 78 -15.82 3.20 -3.77
C VAL A 78 -14.78 2.24 -3.22
N VAL A 79 -14.35 2.48 -1.98
CA VAL A 79 -13.44 1.60 -1.25
C VAL A 79 -14.21 0.87 -0.15
N ARG A 80 -14.07 -0.44 -0.12
CA ARG A 80 -14.58 -1.33 0.92
C ARG A 80 -13.49 -2.30 1.35
N VAL A 81 -13.08 -2.24 2.60
CA VAL A 81 -11.96 -3.03 3.15
C VAL A 81 -12.09 -4.53 2.82
N ARG A 82 -13.28 -5.10 3.01
CA ARG A 82 -13.51 -6.54 2.77
C ARG A 82 -13.33 -6.91 1.29
N GLU A 83 -13.79 -6.05 0.37
CA GLU A 83 -13.65 -6.28 -1.08
C GLU A 83 -12.18 -6.15 -1.49
N GLN A 84 -11.46 -5.16 -0.98
CA GLN A 84 -10.03 -5.00 -1.26
C GLN A 84 -9.18 -6.14 -0.70
N LEU A 85 -9.50 -6.67 0.48
CA LEU A 85 -8.85 -7.88 1.01
C LEU A 85 -9.15 -9.12 0.15
N ALA A 86 -10.35 -9.21 -0.46
CA ALA A 86 -10.66 -10.28 -1.41
C ALA A 86 -9.88 -10.11 -2.72
N ASP A 87 -9.69 -8.87 -3.19
CA ASP A 87 -8.86 -8.56 -4.37
C ASP A 87 -7.41 -8.97 -4.15
N TRP A 88 -6.85 -8.71 -2.97
CA TRP A 88 -5.53 -9.22 -2.58
C TRP A 88 -5.44 -10.73 -2.67
N SER A 89 -6.43 -11.44 -2.13
CA SER A 89 -6.46 -12.91 -2.17
C SER A 89 -6.54 -13.44 -3.61
N ALA A 90 -7.26 -12.74 -4.48
CA ALA A 90 -7.36 -13.06 -5.90
C ALA A 90 -6.04 -12.75 -6.63
N ALA A 91 -5.41 -11.60 -6.37
CA ALA A 91 -4.12 -11.23 -6.93
C ALA A 91 -3.01 -12.22 -6.55
N MET A 92 -2.97 -12.68 -5.30
CA MET A 92 -2.02 -13.70 -4.85
C MET A 92 -2.22 -15.05 -5.57
N ARG A 93 -3.48 -15.47 -5.80
CA ARG A 93 -3.75 -16.66 -6.60
C ARG A 93 -3.31 -16.51 -8.06
N SER A 94 -3.57 -15.35 -8.64
CA SER A 94 -3.14 -15.03 -10.01
C SER A 94 -1.62 -15.02 -10.12
N ALA A 95 -0.92 -14.37 -9.18
CA ALA A 95 0.54 -14.32 -9.14
C ALA A 95 1.18 -15.71 -9.05
N ALA A 96 0.59 -16.62 -8.25
CA ALA A 96 1.08 -17.98 -8.11
C ALA A 96 0.99 -18.81 -9.41
N GLY A 97 0.17 -18.39 -10.38
CA GLY A 97 0.02 -19.02 -11.69
C GLY A 97 0.82 -18.34 -12.81
N LEU A 98 1.58 -17.28 -12.53
CA LEU A 98 2.36 -16.59 -13.55
C LEU A 98 3.55 -17.42 -14.02
N PRO A 99 3.92 -17.34 -15.30
CA PRO A 99 5.11 -18.02 -15.81
C PRO A 99 6.37 -17.64 -15.03
N GLY A 100 7.17 -18.63 -14.65
CA GLY A 100 8.43 -18.42 -13.95
C GLY A 100 8.30 -18.00 -12.47
N VAL A 101 7.10 -17.99 -11.89
CA VAL A 101 6.87 -17.70 -10.48
C VAL A 101 6.76 -18.99 -9.66
N ASP A 102 7.54 -19.08 -8.59
CA ASP A 102 7.41 -20.12 -7.57
C ASP A 102 6.33 -19.72 -6.55
N PRO A 103 5.21 -20.45 -6.43
CA PRO A 103 4.14 -20.15 -5.47
C PRO A 103 4.59 -20.11 -4.00
N ALA A 104 5.74 -20.73 -3.67
CA ALA A 104 6.31 -20.67 -2.32
C ALA A 104 7.09 -19.38 -2.04
N ARG A 105 7.38 -18.55 -3.05
CA ARG A 105 8.18 -17.35 -2.98
C ARG A 105 7.37 -16.08 -3.27
N LEU A 106 6.16 -16.01 -2.70
CA LEU A 106 5.28 -14.85 -2.84
C LEU A 106 5.46 -13.85 -1.70
N ALA A 107 5.66 -12.59 -2.05
CA ALA A 107 5.61 -11.47 -1.11
C ALA A 107 4.51 -10.48 -1.47
N ILE A 108 4.04 -9.73 -0.47
CA ILE A 108 3.15 -8.58 -0.67
C ILE A 108 3.84 -7.29 -0.29
N TRP A 109 3.58 -6.23 -1.03
CA TRP A 109 4.00 -4.87 -0.75
C TRP A 109 2.83 -3.91 -0.87
N ALA A 110 2.63 -3.05 0.11
CA ALA A 110 1.65 -2.00 0.01
C ALA A 110 2.02 -0.80 0.88
N PHE A 111 1.53 0.39 0.52
CA PHE A 111 1.77 1.60 1.29
C PHE A 111 0.50 2.24 1.85
N SER A 112 0.67 3.09 2.87
CA SER A 112 -0.40 3.91 3.45
C SER A 112 -1.57 3.06 3.99
N ALA A 113 -2.80 3.35 3.60
CA ALA A 113 -3.98 2.57 4.02
C ALA A 113 -3.87 1.11 3.58
N SER A 114 -3.39 0.83 2.35
CA SER A 114 -3.14 -0.53 1.90
C SER A 114 -1.98 -1.20 2.63
N GLY A 115 -0.98 -0.43 3.09
CA GLY A 115 0.03 -0.90 4.03
C GLY A 115 -0.57 -1.44 5.33
N GLY A 116 -1.73 -0.91 5.74
CA GLY A 116 -2.52 -1.48 6.84
C GLY A 116 -3.07 -2.87 6.52
N TYR A 117 -3.47 -3.15 5.26
CA TYR A 117 -3.96 -4.49 4.87
C TYR A 117 -2.89 -5.57 5.02
N VAL A 118 -1.62 -5.21 4.88
CA VAL A 118 -0.50 -6.14 5.03
C VAL A 118 -0.55 -6.89 6.36
N PHE A 119 -0.89 -6.22 7.47
CA PHE A 119 -1.03 -6.87 8.77
C PHE A 119 -2.14 -7.93 8.78
N ASP A 120 -3.29 -7.63 8.17
CA ASP A 120 -4.41 -8.57 8.10
C ASP A 120 -4.14 -9.74 7.15
N LEU A 121 -3.53 -9.48 6.00
CA LEU A 121 -3.19 -10.49 5.00
C LEU A 121 -2.10 -11.45 5.52
N ALA A 122 -1.00 -10.91 6.04
CA ALA A 122 0.11 -11.70 6.57
C ALA A 122 -0.27 -12.50 7.84
N ALA A 123 -1.31 -12.07 8.57
CA ALA A 123 -1.84 -12.84 9.69
C ALA A 123 -2.76 -14.00 9.27
N ARG A 124 -3.33 -13.96 8.06
CA ARG A 124 -4.35 -14.91 7.60
C ARG A 124 -3.86 -15.87 6.54
N ASP A 125 -2.98 -15.44 5.64
CA ASP A 125 -2.52 -16.25 4.52
C ASP A 125 -1.15 -16.90 4.81
N PRO A 126 -1.11 -18.22 5.02
CA PRO A 126 0.15 -18.92 5.31
C PRO A 126 1.05 -19.11 4.08
N ARG A 127 0.57 -18.80 2.88
CA ARG A 127 1.36 -18.93 1.63
C ARG A 127 2.34 -17.78 1.44
N LEU A 128 2.20 -16.67 2.18
CA LEU A 128 3.10 -15.54 2.10
C LEU A 128 4.47 -15.88 2.69
N ALA A 129 5.50 -15.79 1.86
CA ALA A 129 6.88 -15.95 2.27
C ALA A 129 7.44 -14.68 2.93
N ALA A 130 6.96 -13.49 2.52
CA ALA A 130 7.36 -12.22 3.12
C ALA A 130 6.27 -11.15 2.92
N ALA A 131 6.32 -10.06 3.70
CA ALA A 131 5.39 -8.95 3.59
C ALA A 131 6.08 -7.61 3.90
N ILE A 132 5.75 -6.56 3.13
CA ILE A 132 6.27 -5.21 3.31
C ILE A 132 5.11 -4.23 3.49
N ALA A 133 5.12 -3.52 4.61
CA ALA A 133 4.18 -2.45 4.92
C ALA A 133 4.92 -1.11 4.94
N GLN A 134 4.84 -0.35 3.84
CA GLN A 134 5.48 0.95 3.69
C GLN A 134 4.56 2.05 4.22
N THR A 135 5.04 2.87 5.14
CA THR A 135 4.29 3.95 5.81
C THR A 135 2.84 3.55 6.14
N PRO A 136 2.63 2.39 6.84
CA PRO A 136 1.32 1.80 6.94
C PRO A 136 0.40 2.55 7.89
N ASN A 137 -0.86 2.76 7.49
CA ASN A 137 -1.88 3.21 8.42
C ASN A 137 -2.35 2.06 9.33
N ALA A 138 -1.60 1.82 10.41
CA ALA A 138 -1.86 0.74 11.36
C ALA A 138 -3.05 1.00 12.31
N ASP A 139 -3.48 2.26 12.45
CA ASP A 139 -4.61 2.66 13.30
C ASP A 139 -5.33 3.87 12.69
N ASN A 140 -6.38 3.60 11.90
CA ASN A 140 -7.14 4.66 11.24
C ASN A 140 -7.87 5.58 12.20
N LEU A 141 -8.22 5.11 13.41
CA LEU A 141 -8.82 5.98 14.41
C LEU A 141 -7.83 7.02 14.94
N ALA A 142 -6.58 6.61 15.17
CA ALA A 142 -5.51 7.53 15.56
C ALA A 142 -5.21 8.53 14.45
N ALA A 143 -5.10 8.06 13.20
CA ALA A 143 -4.88 8.91 12.02
C ALA A 143 -6.03 9.92 11.82
N SER A 144 -7.28 9.49 11.93
CA SER A 144 -8.45 10.39 11.83
C SER A 144 -8.47 11.45 12.91
N ARG A 145 -8.12 11.11 14.16
CA ARG A 145 -7.99 12.08 15.27
C ARG A 145 -6.87 13.08 15.02
N ASN A 146 -5.74 12.61 14.47
CA ASN A 146 -4.64 13.50 14.07
C ASN A 146 -5.05 14.43 12.94
N ALA A 147 -5.63 13.89 11.87
CA ALA A 147 -6.09 14.69 10.71
C ALA A 147 -7.10 15.78 11.12
N ALA A 148 -7.97 15.51 12.09
CA ALA A 148 -8.93 16.49 12.61
C ALA A 148 -8.26 17.73 13.23
N ARG A 149 -7.00 17.64 13.70
CA ARG A 149 -6.23 18.78 14.22
C ARG A 149 -5.80 19.76 13.15
N TYR A 150 -5.67 19.28 11.92
CA TYR A 150 -5.27 20.06 10.74
C TYR A 150 -6.47 20.53 9.92
N GLN A 151 -7.71 20.31 10.43
CA GLN A 151 -8.91 20.66 9.69
C GLN A 151 -9.75 21.69 10.46
N LYS A 152 -10.40 22.60 9.72
CA LYS A 152 -11.37 23.53 10.31
C LYS A 152 -12.65 22.80 10.71
N PRO A 153 -13.24 23.08 11.89
CA PRO A 153 -14.45 22.40 12.38
C PRO A 153 -15.62 22.38 11.37
N ALA A 154 -15.85 23.49 10.68
CA ALA A 154 -16.90 23.59 9.66
C ALA A 154 -16.63 22.69 8.43
N ALA A 155 -15.37 22.48 8.05
CA ALA A 155 -15.01 21.58 6.95
C ALA A 155 -15.15 20.12 7.40
N LEU A 156 -14.77 19.78 8.63
CA LEU A 156 -14.96 18.45 9.20
C LEU A 156 -16.46 18.09 9.27
N LEU A 157 -17.30 19.02 9.71
CA LEU A 157 -18.75 18.82 9.73
C LEU A 157 -19.30 18.59 8.31
N ARG A 158 -18.89 19.41 7.33
CA ARG A 158 -19.30 19.24 5.91
C ARG A 158 -18.82 17.93 5.33
N PHE A 159 -17.59 17.51 5.65
CA PHE A 159 -17.04 16.21 5.22
C PHE A 159 -17.87 15.05 5.78
N THR A 160 -18.16 15.08 7.09
CA THR A 160 -18.97 14.05 7.76
C THR A 160 -20.40 14.01 7.20
N ALA A 161 -21.04 15.17 7.04
CA ALA A 161 -22.39 15.26 6.46
C ALA A 161 -22.40 14.72 5.01
N ARG A 162 -21.38 15.05 4.19
CA ARG A 162 -21.25 14.52 2.83
C ARG A 162 -21.10 13.01 2.82
N GLY A 163 -20.32 12.43 3.74
CA GLY A 163 -20.15 10.99 3.89
C GLY A 163 -21.43 10.28 4.33
N LEU A 164 -22.19 10.85 5.27
CA LEU A 164 -23.48 10.31 5.70
C LEU A 164 -24.53 10.37 4.57
N LEU A 165 -24.64 11.51 3.87
CA LEU A 165 -25.53 11.67 2.72
C LEU A 165 -25.15 10.69 1.58
N ASP A 166 -23.85 10.44 1.37
CA ASP A 166 -23.38 9.46 0.42
C ASP A 166 -23.75 8.03 0.84
N ALA A 167 -23.60 7.71 2.13
CA ALA A 167 -23.97 6.41 2.66
C ALA A 167 -25.47 6.13 2.52
N VAL A 168 -26.33 7.10 2.91
CA VAL A 168 -27.78 7.00 2.78
C VAL A 168 -28.20 6.94 1.31
N GLY A 169 -27.63 7.82 0.45
CA GLY A 169 -27.90 7.82 -0.98
C GLY A 169 -27.56 6.49 -1.65
N SER A 170 -26.54 5.79 -1.15
CA SER A 170 -26.15 4.49 -1.70
C SER A 170 -27.20 3.39 -1.46
N LEU A 171 -28.04 3.49 -0.44
CA LEU A 171 -29.15 2.57 -0.19
C LEU A 171 -30.25 2.72 -1.24
N ALA A 172 -30.37 3.92 -1.83
CA ALA A 172 -31.27 4.23 -2.92
C ALA A 172 -30.59 4.14 -4.31
N GLY A 173 -29.44 3.46 -4.43
CA GLY A 173 -28.73 3.29 -5.69
C GLY A 173 -28.13 4.57 -6.30
N ARG A 174 -28.06 5.67 -5.54
CA ARG A 174 -27.52 6.94 -6.04
C ARG A 174 -26.01 6.86 -6.26
N ALA A 175 -25.51 7.61 -7.26
CA ALA A 175 -24.10 7.74 -7.56
C ALA A 175 -23.31 8.25 -6.33
N PRO A 176 -22.03 7.82 -6.16
CA PRO A 176 -21.19 8.25 -5.06
C PRO A 176 -20.96 9.76 -5.02
N ARG A 177 -20.98 10.34 -3.82
CA ARG A 177 -20.56 11.72 -3.60
C ARG A 177 -19.06 11.74 -3.36
N LEU A 178 -18.28 12.09 -4.38
CA LEU A 178 -16.84 12.07 -4.33
C LEU A 178 -16.28 13.25 -3.51
N VAL A 179 -15.16 12.99 -2.84
CA VAL A 179 -14.30 13.98 -2.20
C VAL A 179 -12.87 13.82 -2.72
N PRO A 180 -12.10 14.90 -2.91
CA PRO A 180 -10.69 14.83 -3.25
C PRO A 180 -9.89 14.03 -2.21
N LEU A 181 -8.83 13.35 -2.64
CA LEU A 181 -7.93 12.62 -1.74
C LEU A 181 -7.11 13.57 -0.86
N THR A 182 -6.69 14.70 -1.41
CA THR A 182 -5.93 15.72 -0.70
C THR A 182 -6.51 17.11 -0.92
N GLY A 183 -6.29 18.02 0.02
CA GLY A 183 -6.74 19.42 -0.10
C GLY A 183 -6.20 20.29 1.02
N GLU A 184 -6.42 21.59 0.89
CA GLU A 184 -6.02 22.57 1.89
C GLU A 184 -6.94 22.53 3.13
N PRO A 185 -6.42 22.91 4.33
CA PRO A 185 -7.24 23.07 5.53
C PRO A 185 -8.43 24.00 5.29
N GLY A 186 -9.65 23.53 5.60
CA GLY A 186 -10.90 24.25 5.35
C GLY A 186 -11.67 23.79 4.12
N THR A 187 -11.07 22.94 3.27
CA THR A 187 -11.73 22.29 2.14
C THR A 187 -12.32 20.94 2.56
N VAL A 188 -13.26 20.40 1.77
CA VAL A 188 -13.81 19.05 1.98
C VAL A 188 -12.95 18.06 1.21
N ALA A 189 -11.88 17.55 1.85
CA ALA A 189 -10.96 16.56 1.30
C ALA A 189 -10.67 15.47 2.34
N LEU A 190 -10.14 14.32 1.89
CA LEU A 190 -9.81 13.20 2.78
C LEU A 190 -8.62 13.53 3.69
N LEU A 191 -7.51 14.01 3.12
CA LEU A 191 -6.28 14.39 3.81
C LEU A 191 -6.04 15.90 3.67
N THR A 192 -5.78 16.54 4.80
CA THR A 192 -5.41 17.97 4.89
C THR A 192 -4.23 18.15 5.85
N THR A 193 -3.52 17.05 6.15
CA THR A 193 -2.29 17.04 6.94
C THR A 193 -1.16 17.77 6.19
N PRO A 194 -0.17 18.35 6.89
CA PRO A 194 0.91 19.08 6.24
C PRO A 194 1.63 18.32 5.14
N ASP A 195 1.93 17.04 5.40
CA ASP A 195 2.61 16.13 4.46
C ASP A 195 1.73 15.68 3.28
N SER A 196 0.41 15.85 3.33
CA SER A 196 -0.48 15.53 2.20
C SER A 196 -0.25 16.40 0.96
N ARG A 197 0.42 17.55 1.12
CA ARG A 197 0.80 18.44 0.01
C ARG A 197 1.81 17.81 -0.94
N ASP A 198 2.64 16.90 -0.43
CA ASP A 198 3.67 16.23 -1.20
C ASP A 198 3.11 15.11 -2.09
N SER A 199 1.83 14.74 -1.90
CA SER A 199 1.19 13.62 -2.61
C SER A 199 1.25 13.73 -4.14
N GLY A 200 1.08 14.94 -4.69
CA GLY A 200 1.15 15.19 -6.12
C GLY A 200 2.54 14.94 -6.69
N ALA A 201 3.57 15.50 -6.05
CA ALA A 201 4.96 15.31 -6.46
C ALA A 201 5.41 13.84 -6.29
N ALA A 202 4.95 13.19 -5.22
CA ALA A 202 5.32 11.82 -4.88
C ALA A 202 4.64 10.76 -5.77
N LEU A 203 3.34 10.89 -5.97
CA LEU A 203 2.56 9.84 -6.62
C LEU A 203 2.23 10.13 -8.09
N ASN A 204 2.18 11.39 -8.49
CA ASN A 204 1.83 11.78 -9.86
C ASN A 204 2.70 12.96 -10.37
N PRO A 205 4.03 12.80 -10.38
CA PRO A 205 4.95 13.87 -10.78
C PRO A 205 4.65 14.32 -12.22
N GLY A 206 4.47 15.64 -12.40
CA GLY A 206 4.18 16.23 -13.71
C GLY A 206 2.87 15.78 -14.35
N GLY A 207 1.94 15.17 -13.59
CA GLY A 207 0.68 14.64 -14.15
C GLY A 207 0.86 13.36 -14.99
N ARG A 208 1.89 12.57 -14.71
CA ARG A 208 2.27 11.34 -15.45
C ARG A 208 1.14 10.33 -15.59
N TYR A 209 0.22 10.29 -14.61
CA TYR A 209 -0.88 9.32 -14.56
C TYR A 209 -2.24 10.04 -14.65
N PRO A 210 -2.65 10.53 -15.83
CA PRO A 210 -3.88 11.30 -16.01
C PRO A 210 -5.14 10.48 -15.73
N GLU A 211 -5.09 9.16 -15.89
CA GLU A 211 -6.21 8.25 -15.65
C GLU A 211 -6.48 8.01 -14.15
N TRP A 212 -5.54 8.38 -13.27
CA TRP A 212 -5.77 8.27 -11.83
C TRP A 212 -6.73 9.35 -11.35
N GLN A 213 -7.95 8.96 -11.05
CA GLN A 213 -8.96 9.84 -10.45
C GLN A 213 -8.64 10.08 -8.98
N GLN A 214 -8.10 11.26 -8.65
CA GLN A 214 -7.67 11.63 -7.30
C GLN A 214 -8.86 12.02 -6.39
N ALA A 215 -9.89 11.20 -6.38
CA ALA A 215 -11.10 11.36 -5.59
C ALA A 215 -11.66 10.01 -5.16
N VAL A 216 -12.48 10.01 -4.11
CA VAL A 216 -13.10 8.79 -3.56
C VAL A 216 -14.48 9.09 -3.01
N ALA A 217 -15.36 8.10 -2.97
CA ALA A 217 -16.67 8.20 -2.35
C ALA A 217 -16.54 8.57 -0.86
N ALA A 218 -17.21 9.61 -0.42
CA ALA A 218 -17.08 10.13 0.94
C ALA A 218 -17.42 9.08 2.02
N ARG A 219 -18.41 8.20 1.75
CA ARG A 219 -18.75 7.06 2.63
C ARG A 219 -17.61 6.08 2.86
N SER A 220 -16.67 5.97 1.93
CA SER A 220 -15.51 5.06 2.05
C SER A 220 -14.59 5.48 3.18
N ALA A 221 -14.35 6.78 3.33
CA ALA A 221 -13.54 7.34 4.40
C ALA A 221 -14.15 7.09 5.79
N LEU A 222 -15.48 7.26 5.92
CA LEU A 222 -16.18 7.00 7.20
C LEU A 222 -16.08 5.53 7.62
N ARG A 223 -16.14 4.60 6.66
CA ARG A 223 -16.02 3.16 6.92
C ARG A 223 -14.60 2.77 7.35
N LEU A 224 -13.60 3.44 6.78
CA LEU A 224 -12.20 3.19 7.11
C LEU A 224 -11.81 3.71 8.49
N ALA A 225 -12.40 4.81 8.94
CA ALA A 225 -11.96 5.56 10.12
C ALA A 225 -11.87 4.75 11.42
N LEU A 226 -12.69 3.70 11.58
CA LEU A 226 -12.70 2.85 12.77
C LEU A 226 -11.84 1.59 12.64
N TRP A 227 -11.28 1.32 11.47
CA TRP A 227 -10.49 0.11 11.23
C TRP A 227 -9.07 0.25 11.78
N ARG A 228 -8.61 -0.78 12.50
CA ARG A 228 -7.34 -0.77 13.23
C ARG A 228 -6.52 -2.02 12.92
N PRO A 229 -5.97 -2.13 11.70
CA PRO A 229 -5.32 -3.36 11.21
C PRO A 229 -4.08 -3.74 12.00
N GLY A 230 -3.34 -2.78 12.55
CA GLY A 230 -2.17 -3.09 13.39
C GLY A 230 -2.47 -3.96 14.62
N ARG A 231 -3.75 -4.18 14.98
CA ARG A 231 -4.13 -5.11 16.06
C ARG A 231 -3.88 -6.57 15.70
N THR A 232 -3.85 -6.92 14.42
CA THR A 232 -3.59 -8.29 13.95
C THR A 232 -2.11 -8.63 13.87
N ALA A 233 -1.21 -7.67 14.07
CA ALA A 233 0.23 -7.83 13.90
C ALA A 233 0.84 -8.99 14.71
N SER A 234 0.34 -9.29 15.92
CA SER A 234 0.82 -10.43 16.73
C SER A 234 0.52 -11.80 16.11
N ARG A 235 -0.34 -11.86 15.10
CA ARG A 235 -0.71 -13.10 14.38
C ARG A 235 -0.04 -13.23 13.03
N VAL A 236 0.79 -12.26 12.64
CA VAL A 236 1.57 -12.32 11.39
C VAL A 236 2.53 -13.50 11.46
N ARG A 237 2.58 -14.32 10.41
CA ARG A 237 3.33 -15.58 10.38
C ARG A 237 4.62 -15.50 9.57
N CYS A 238 4.60 -14.76 8.47
CA CYS A 238 5.78 -14.55 7.63
C CYS A 238 6.68 -13.44 8.19
N PRO A 239 7.92 -13.33 7.72
CA PRO A 239 8.73 -12.12 7.89
C PRO A 239 7.98 -10.87 7.44
N LEU A 240 8.08 -9.80 8.21
CA LEU A 240 7.37 -8.54 7.98
C LEU A 240 8.34 -7.37 8.07
N LEU A 241 8.51 -6.64 6.97
CA LEU A 241 9.16 -5.33 7.02
C LEU A 241 8.11 -4.25 7.25
N VAL A 242 8.31 -3.43 8.27
CA VAL A 242 7.53 -2.21 8.51
C VAL A 242 8.45 -1.01 8.33
N LEU A 243 8.20 -0.23 7.28
CA LEU A 243 8.92 1.01 7.03
C LEU A 243 8.05 2.19 7.47
N VAL A 244 8.59 3.07 8.31
CA VAL A 244 7.90 4.25 8.83
C VAL A 244 8.71 5.51 8.59
N CYS A 245 8.02 6.65 8.47
CA CYS A 245 8.64 7.97 8.43
C CYS A 245 8.38 8.70 9.74
N ASP A 246 9.42 9.33 10.32
CA ASP A 246 9.37 9.86 11.69
C ASP A 246 8.43 11.07 11.82
N GLN A 247 8.27 11.86 10.76
CA GLN A 247 7.39 13.04 10.73
C GLN A 247 6.06 12.78 10.00
N ASP A 248 5.68 11.51 9.78
CA ASP A 248 4.42 11.14 9.13
C ASP A 248 3.21 11.64 9.93
N GLN A 249 2.43 12.54 9.31
CA GLN A 249 1.19 13.10 9.88
C GLN A 249 -0.07 12.47 9.29
N SER A 250 0.04 11.75 8.18
CA SER A 250 -1.06 11.08 7.49
C SER A 250 -1.29 9.66 8.00
N ALA A 251 -0.22 8.87 8.19
CA ALA A 251 -0.27 7.50 8.71
C ALA A 251 0.72 7.31 9.87
N LEU A 252 0.44 7.94 10.98
CA LEU A 252 1.31 8.08 12.17
C LEU A 252 2.27 6.90 12.40
N ALA A 253 3.58 7.18 12.52
CA ALA A 253 4.61 6.19 12.80
C ALA A 253 4.38 5.40 14.11
N GLY A 254 3.91 6.05 15.17
CA GLY A 254 3.75 5.44 16.48
C GLY A 254 2.90 4.17 16.51
N PRO A 255 1.66 4.16 15.95
CA PRO A 255 0.86 2.93 15.82
C PRO A 255 1.53 1.83 15.01
N ALA A 256 2.23 2.17 13.91
CA ALA A 256 2.95 1.20 13.07
C ALA A 256 4.14 0.57 13.80
N VAL A 257 4.94 1.37 14.51
CA VAL A 257 6.03 0.89 15.38
C VAL A 257 5.51 -0.07 16.46
N ARG A 258 4.37 0.27 17.11
CA ARG A 258 3.76 -0.64 18.09
C ARG A 258 3.27 -1.95 17.45
N ALA A 259 2.78 -1.89 16.21
CA ALA A 259 2.38 -3.09 15.47
C ALA A 259 3.61 -3.94 15.13
N ALA A 260 4.69 -3.35 14.62
CA ALA A 260 5.94 -4.03 14.34
C ALA A 260 6.51 -4.76 15.59
N ARG A 261 6.54 -4.07 16.74
CA ARG A 261 7.02 -4.66 18.00
C ARG A 261 6.19 -5.87 18.49
N ARG A 262 4.95 -6.01 18.04
CA ARG A 262 4.07 -7.15 18.38
C ARG A 262 4.15 -8.29 17.38
N ALA A 263 4.62 -8.03 16.16
CA ALA A 263 4.75 -9.07 15.14
C ALA A 263 5.98 -9.94 15.45
N PRO A 264 5.86 -11.28 15.41
CA PRO A 264 6.92 -12.20 15.85
C PRO A 264 8.22 -12.11 15.04
N ARG A 265 8.12 -11.75 13.75
CA ARG A 265 9.26 -11.72 12.81
C ARG A 265 9.29 -10.39 12.05
N ALA A 266 9.13 -9.26 12.77
CA ALA A 266 9.15 -7.96 12.14
C ALA A 266 10.55 -7.32 12.18
N GLU A 267 10.89 -6.69 11.06
CA GLU A 267 11.97 -5.73 10.90
C GLU A 267 11.38 -4.33 10.80
N LEU A 268 11.99 -3.36 11.48
CA LEU A 268 11.53 -1.97 11.49
C LEU A 268 12.59 -1.09 10.83
N VAL A 269 12.21 -0.41 9.77
CA VAL A 269 13.02 0.62 9.12
C VAL A 269 12.41 1.99 9.38
N ARG A 270 13.26 2.96 9.74
CA ARG A 270 12.85 4.33 10.01
C ARG A 270 13.53 5.26 9.02
N LEU A 271 12.74 6.12 8.39
CA LEU A 271 13.22 7.18 7.52
C LEU A 271 12.89 8.53 8.13
N SER A 272 13.70 9.52 7.81
CA SER A 272 13.34 10.93 8.02
C SER A 272 12.22 11.35 7.07
N GLY A 273 11.54 12.45 7.37
CA GLY A 273 10.52 13.02 6.49
C GLY A 273 9.09 12.59 6.80
N GLY A 274 8.16 13.06 5.96
CA GLY A 274 6.72 12.84 6.06
C GLY A 274 6.27 11.58 5.34
N HIS A 275 4.94 11.45 5.19
CA HIS A 275 4.28 10.26 4.64
C HIS A 275 4.81 9.81 3.28
N TYR A 276 5.19 10.77 2.44
CA TYR A 276 5.61 10.53 1.06
C TYR A 276 7.13 10.50 0.86
N ALA A 277 7.93 10.65 1.92
CA ALA A 277 9.40 10.62 1.83
C ALA A 277 9.95 9.38 1.08
N PRO A 278 9.37 8.15 1.21
CA PRO A 278 9.83 6.98 0.46
C PRO A 278 9.67 7.08 -1.06
N PHE A 279 8.90 8.04 -1.55
CA PHE A 279 8.70 8.30 -2.98
C PHE A 279 9.51 9.50 -3.48
N LEU A 280 10.14 10.24 -2.57
CA LEU A 280 10.89 11.47 -2.81
C LEU A 280 12.34 11.30 -2.34
N GLU A 281 12.80 12.11 -1.39
CA GLU A 281 14.17 12.14 -0.88
C GLU A 281 14.63 10.82 -0.21
N GLY A 282 13.71 10.06 0.35
CA GLY A 282 13.98 8.77 1.01
C GLY A 282 13.91 7.55 0.09
N HIS A 283 13.70 7.75 -1.22
CA HIS A 283 13.41 6.64 -2.15
C HIS A 283 14.52 5.59 -2.19
N GLU A 284 15.75 5.99 -2.40
CA GLU A 284 16.88 5.04 -2.49
C GLU A 284 17.09 4.27 -1.19
N GLN A 285 16.89 4.91 -0.05
CA GLN A 285 17.00 4.24 1.25
C GLN A 285 15.86 3.23 1.47
N ALA A 286 14.62 3.59 1.06
CA ALA A 286 13.47 2.70 1.12
C ALA A 286 13.70 1.47 0.23
N VAL A 287 14.04 1.67 -1.05
CA VAL A 287 14.29 0.60 -2.02
C VAL A 287 15.41 -0.32 -1.57
N ALA A 288 16.53 0.22 -1.09
CA ALA A 288 17.65 -0.58 -0.60
C ALA A 288 17.25 -1.48 0.58
N ALA A 289 16.48 -0.95 1.52
CA ALA A 289 15.99 -1.71 2.67
C ALA A 289 15.01 -2.82 2.25
N GLU A 290 14.08 -2.51 1.33
CA GLU A 290 13.08 -3.45 0.86
C GLU A 290 13.70 -4.55 -0.02
N LEU A 291 14.62 -4.22 -0.91
CA LEU A 291 15.35 -5.21 -1.71
C LEU A 291 16.22 -6.13 -0.83
N SER A 292 16.92 -5.59 0.16
CA SER A 292 17.68 -6.40 1.12
C SER A 292 16.79 -7.39 1.86
N PHE A 293 15.61 -6.93 2.31
CA PHE A 293 14.62 -7.77 2.99
C PHE A 293 14.07 -8.87 2.06
N LEU A 294 13.68 -8.50 0.81
CA LEU A 294 13.14 -9.46 -0.16
C LEU A 294 14.16 -10.53 -0.55
N ARG A 295 15.42 -10.15 -0.82
CA ARG A 295 16.49 -11.10 -1.14
C ARG A 295 16.68 -12.09 0.00
N TRP A 296 16.86 -11.60 1.22
CA TRP A 296 17.07 -12.43 2.39
C TRP A 296 15.95 -13.46 2.63
N HIS A 297 14.71 -13.06 2.47
CA HIS A 297 13.57 -13.91 2.82
C HIS A 297 13.01 -14.74 1.66
N LEU A 298 13.31 -14.38 0.41
CA LEU A 298 12.77 -15.08 -0.75
C LEU A 298 13.82 -15.86 -1.56
N LEU A 299 15.11 -15.48 -1.47
CA LEU A 299 16.16 -16.07 -2.29
C LEU A 299 17.23 -16.79 -1.46
N ASP A 300 17.65 -16.22 -0.33
CA ASP A 300 18.85 -16.63 0.40
C ASP A 300 18.64 -17.78 1.39
N ALA A 301 17.44 -18.37 1.46
CA ALA A 301 17.24 -19.55 2.30
C ALA A 301 18.16 -20.73 1.91
N ASP A 302 18.71 -20.70 0.67
CA ASP A 302 19.55 -21.75 0.09
C ASP A 302 20.98 -21.27 -0.26
N ASP A 303 21.35 -19.96 -0.06
CA ASP A 303 22.68 -19.44 -0.43
C ASP A 303 23.48 -18.90 0.77
N PRO A 304 24.52 -19.64 1.25
CA PRO A 304 25.35 -19.21 2.38
C PRO A 304 26.22 -17.96 2.09
N ALA A 305 26.45 -17.57 0.83
CA ALA A 305 27.21 -16.38 0.48
C ALA A 305 26.43 -15.09 0.73
N ALA A 306 25.13 -15.09 0.51
CA ALA A 306 24.24 -13.98 0.80
C ALA A 306 24.06 -13.73 2.30
N ALA A 307 24.26 -14.75 3.13
CA ALA A 307 24.24 -14.65 4.60
C ALA A 307 25.34 -13.72 5.15
N ALA A 308 26.49 -13.66 4.52
CA ALA A 308 27.64 -12.86 4.98
C ALA A 308 27.45 -11.35 4.76
N ASP A 309 26.86 -10.96 3.64
CA ASP A 309 26.64 -9.53 3.29
C ASP A 309 25.54 -8.89 4.15
N SER A 310 24.51 -9.66 4.52
CA SER A 310 23.41 -9.21 5.36
C SER A 310 23.78 -9.09 6.85
N ALA A 311 24.76 -9.84 7.33
CA ALA A 311 25.25 -9.75 8.71
C ALA A 311 25.93 -8.39 8.97
N SER A 312 26.64 -7.84 7.99
CA SER A 312 27.30 -6.52 8.09
C SER A 312 26.30 -5.38 8.18
N VAL A 313 25.17 -5.47 7.45
CA VAL A 313 24.08 -4.48 7.47
C VAL A 313 23.28 -4.55 8.78
N ARG A 314 23.14 -5.74 9.40
CA ARG A 314 22.45 -5.90 10.70
C ARG A 314 23.25 -5.37 11.89
N ALA A 315 24.57 -5.46 11.86
CA ALA A 315 25.43 -4.94 12.94
C ALA A 315 25.33 -3.40 13.04
N GLY A 316 25.19 -2.69 11.91
CA GLY A 316 24.99 -1.24 11.88
C GLY A 316 23.59 -0.75 12.30
N ARG A 317 22.59 -1.64 12.42
CA ARG A 317 21.19 -1.29 12.77
C ARG A 317 20.83 -1.49 14.25
N ARG A 318 21.76 -2.02 15.06
CA ARG A 318 21.58 -2.23 16.52
C ARG A 318 22.32 -1.21 17.39
N ALA A 319 23.07 -0.29 16.79
CA ALA A 319 23.78 0.79 17.49
C ALA A 319 22.94 2.07 17.57
#